data_ecb36df1670fc1b4a4fe8557dad4fcb3
#
_entry.id   ecb36df1670fc1b4a4fe8557dad4fcb3
#
_cell.length_a   1.000
_cell.length_b   1.000
_cell.length_c   1.000
_cell.angle_alpha   90.00
_cell.angle_beta   90.00
_cell.angle_gamma   90.00
#
_symmetry.space_group_name_H-M   'P 1'
#
loop_
_entity.id
_entity.type
_entity.pdbx_description
1 polymer ?
#
loop_
_entity_poly.entity_id
_entity_poly.type
_entity_poly.pdbx_seq_one_letter_code
_entity_poly.pdbx_strand_id
1 'polypeptide(L)'
;MVYKRLLVAIDLGSQSAQIAVKAVSIARTQQAEIHLLHIVEPLSLALGSEMPLDTSSLQEEISQQSETAITELAQSLKIPFNHCHVAAGRPDKSIPSIANDIGADLIVIGSHARWGLDLVFGTTTDGVVHAASCDVLAIRVDRDN
;
A
#
# COMPACT_ATOMS: atom_id res chain seq x y z
N MET A 1 6.09 -1.83 24.06
CA MET A 1 5.37 -1.67 22.79
C MET A 1 5.79 -2.76 21.82
N VAL A 2 4.84 -3.38 21.17
CA VAL A 2 5.10 -4.55 20.31
C VAL A 2 5.69 -4.14 18.97
N TYR A 3 5.15 -3.08 18.35
CA TYR A 3 5.59 -2.64 17.03
C TYR A 3 6.38 -1.33 17.11
N LYS A 4 7.43 -1.24 16.30
CA LYS A 4 8.30 -0.06 16.22
C LYS A 4 8.18 0.68 14.89
N ARG A 5 7.85 -0.01 13.81
CA ARG A 5 7.74 0.60 12.49
C ARG A 5 6.67 -0.09 11.65
N LEU A 6 5.66 0.67 11.26
CA LEU A 6 4.56 0.20 10.42
C LEU A 6 4.81 0.61 8.98
N LEU A 7 4.55 -0.30 8.05
CA LEU A 7 4.44 0.02 6.63
C LEU A 7 2.98 -0.15 6.20
N VAL A 8 2.36 0.93 5.75
CA VAL A 8 0.95 0.94 5.35
C VAL A 8 0.89 0.98 3.83
N ALA A 9 0.44 -0.11 3.23
CA ALA A 9 0.27 -0.20 1.77
C ALA A 9 -1.13 0.28 1.39
N ILE A 10 -1.20 1.29 0.55
CA ILE A 10 -2.45 1.91 0.11
C ILE A 10 -2.54 1.92 -1.41
N ASP A 11 -3.75 1.78 -1.93
CA ASP A 11 -4.00 1.77 -3.37
C ASP A 11 -4.37 3.16 -3.92
N LEU A 12 -4.43 4.17 -3.07
CA LEU A 12 -4.83 5.55 -3.37
C LEU A 12 -6.29 5.68 -3.86
N GLY A 13 -7.10 4.66 -3.63
CA GLY A 13 -8.53 4.71 -3.87
C GLY A 13 -9.27 5.49 -2.77
N SER A 14 -10.59 5.56 -2.90
CA SER A 14 -11.45 6.32 -1.97
C SER A 14 -11.35 5.85 -0.52
N GLN A 15 -10.90 4.63 -0.28
CA GLN A 15 -10.85 4.02 1.05
C GLN A 15 -9.45 4.06 1.67
N SER A 16 -8.46 4.59 0.96
CA SER A 16 -7.08 4.69 1.44
C SER A 16 -6.98 5.47 2.74
N ALA A 17 -7.75 6.54 2.86
CA ALA A 17 -7.76 7.37 4.06
C ALA A 17 -8.22 6.58 5.29
N GLN A 18 -9.20 5.70 5.15
CA GLN A 18 -9.68 4.87 6.27
C GLN A 18 -8.60 3.93 6.78
N ILE A 19 -7.87 3.28 5.87
CA ILE A 19 -6.77 2.39 6.21
C ILE A 19 -5.67 3.17 6.91
N ALA A 20 -5.28 4.31 6.34
CA ALA A 20 -4.23 5.15 6.88
C ALA A 20 -4.58 5.71 8.26
N VAL A 21 -5.82 6.14 8.48
CA VAL A 21 -6.29 6.65 9.78
C VAL A 21 -6.20 5.57 10.86
N LYS A 22 -6.65 4.36 10.55
CA LYS A 22 -6.55 3.23 11.49
C LYS A 22 -5.10 2.90 11.82
N ALA A 23 -4.25 2.88 10.79
CA ALA A 23 -2.81 2.61 10.97
C ALA A 23 -2.13 3.68 11.82
N VAL A 24 -2.46 4.95 11.61
CA VAL A 24 -1.94 6.05 12.42
C VAL A 24 -2.35 5.88 13.90
N SER A 25 -3.58 5.49 14.15
CA SER A 25 -4.06 5.23 15.50
C SER A 25 -3.25 4.12 16.18
N ILE A 26 -2.99 3.03 15.46
CA ILE A 26 -2.16 1.94 15.96
C ILE A 26 -0.74 2.43 16.23
N ALA A 27 -0.14 3.16 15.28
CA ALA A 27 1.23 3.65 15.42
C ALA A 27 1.37 4.58 16.65
N ARG A 28 0.42 5.46 16.88
CA ARG A 28 0.43 6.35 18.05
C ARG A 28 0.35 5.58 19.35
N THR A 29 -0.51 4.58 19.43
CA THR A 29 -0.64 3.72 20.61
C THR A 29 0.66 2.98 20.89
N GLN A 30 1.36 2.54 19.86
CA GLN A 30 2.61 1.81 19.98
C GLN A 30 3.85 2.71 20.06
N GLN A 31 3.70 4.02 19.87
CA GLN A 31 4.81 4.96 19.71
C GLN A 31 5.73 4.53 18.56
N ALA A 32 5.13 4.03 17.49
CA ALA A 32 5.82 3.49 16.34
C ALA A 32 5.95 4.53 15.22
N GLU A 33 6.99 4.40 14.42
CA GLU A 33 7.07 5.11 13.14
C GLU A 33 6.04 4.55 12.18
N ILE A 34 5.51 5.40 11.31
CA ILE A 34 4.60 4.99 10.26
C ILE A 34 5.13 5.45 8.91
N HIS A 35 5.12 4.53 7.95
CA HIS A 35 5.48 4.78 6.56
C HIS A 35 4.30 4.42 5.67
N LEU A 36 4.04 5.25 4.66
CA LEU A 36 3.03 4.98 3.63
C LEU A 36 3.71 4.49 2.37
N LEU A 37 3.10 3.53 1.71
CA LEU A 37 3.60 2.96 0.46
C LEU A 37 2.47 2.80 -0.54
N HIS A 38 2.73 3.23 -1.78
CA HIS A 38 1.89 2.91 -2.93
C HIS A 38 2.75 2.24 -4.00
N ILE A 39 2.25 1.14 -4.54
CA ILE A 39 2.90 0.43 -5.64
C ILE A 39 2.15 0.74 -6.93
N VAL A 40 2.87 1.32 -7.89
CA VAL A 40 2.34 1.57 -9.24
C VAL A 40 2.63 0.33 -10.09
N GLU A 41 1.58 -0.34 -10.52
CA GLU A 41 1.75 -1.49 -11.42
C GLU A 41 2.16 -1.00 -12.81
N PRO A 42 3.20 -1.61 -13.42
CA PRO A 42 3.61 -1.22 -14.77
C PRO A 42 2.48 -1.40 -15.76
N LEU A 43 2.22 -0.40 -16.60
CA LEU A 43 1.18 -0.44 -17.64
C LEU A 43 1.41 -1.58 -18.63
N SER A 44 2.67 -1.92 -18.89
CA SER A 44 3.03 -3.04 -19.76
C SER A 44 2.46 -4.37 -19.29
N LEU A 45 2.31 -4.55 -17.96
CA LEU A 45 1.68 -5.75 -17.40
C LEU A 45 0.16 -5.69 -17.48
N ALA A 46 -0.43 -4.49 -17.33
CA ALA A 46 -1.88 -4.31 -17.37
C ALA A 46 -2.43 -4.43 -18.79
N LEU A 47 -1.68 -3.99 -19.80
CA LEU A 47 -2.10 -3.97 -21.21
C LEU A 47 -1.69 -5.23 -21.97
N GLY A 48 -0.88 -6.11 -21.38
CA GLY A 48 -0.37 -7.29 -22.03
C GLY A 48 0.82 -7.00 -22.95
N SER A 49 1.61 -8.05 -23.21
CA SER A 49 2.86 -7.95 -23.98
C SER A 49 2.65 -7.79 -25.49
N GLU A 50 1.42 -7.86 -25.98
CA GLU A 50 1.11 -7.83 -27.42
C GLU A 50 0.98 -6.40 -28.00
N MET A 51 0.98 -5.37 -27.16
CA MET A 51 0.84 -3.98 -27.59
C MET A 51 2.18 -3.27 -27.48
N PRO A 52 2.88 -3.03 -28.61
CA PRO A 52 4.17 -2.35 -28.60
C PRO A 52 3.99 -0.83 -28.46
N LEU A 53 3.28 -0.39 -27.43
CA LEU A 53 3.11 1.02 -27.16
C LEU A 53 4.18 1.48 -26.17
N ASP A 54 4.79 2.61 -26.48
CA ASP A 54 5.66 3.27 -25.51
C ASP A 54 4.79 3.91 -24.44
N THR A 55 4.73 3.27 -23.27
CA THR A 55 3.95 3.74 -22.13
C THR A 55 4.78 4.55 -21.14
N SER A 56 6.03 4.85 -21.45
CA SER A 56 6.97 5.47 -20.50
C SER A 56 6.49 6.83 -20.00
N SER A 57 5.97 7.69 -20.87
CA SER A 57 5.44 9.01 -20.48
C SER A 57 4.22 8.90 -19.59
N LEU A 58 3.30 8.00 -19.92
CA LEU A 58 2.09 7.77 -19.12
C LEU A 58 2.43 7.15 -17.77
N GLN A 59 3.37 6.21 -17.77
CA GLN A 59 3.84 5.57 -16.55
C GLN A 59 4.45 6.61 -15.59
N GLU A 60 5.26 7.52 -16.12
CA GLU A 60 5.87 8.60 -15.33
C GLU A 60 4.80 9.55 -14.78
N GLU A 61 3.80 9.90 -15.60
CA GLU A 61 2.70 10.75 -15.15
C GLU A 61 1.90 10.11 -14.02
N ILE A 62 1.60 8.83 -14.13
CA ILE A 62 0.91 8.08 -13.08
C ILE A 62 1.74 8.07 -11.80
N SER A 63 3.04 7.87 -11.91
CA SER A 63 3.95 7.88 -10.75
C SER A 63 3.97 9.24 -10.07
N GLN A 64 4.01 10.33 -10.82
CA GLN A 64 3.97 11.69 -10.27
C GLN A 64 2.64 11.99 -9.58
N GLN A 65 1.53 11.58 -10.18
CA GLN A 65 0.21 11.75 -9.56
C GLN A 65 0.11 10.95 -8.25
N SER A 66 0.69 9.76 -8.23
CA SER A 66 0.72 8.93 -7.02
C SER A 66 1.56 9.56 -5.92
N GLU A 67 2.71 10.14 -6.25
CA GLU A 67 3.55 10.87 -5.29
C GLU A 67 2.81 12.06 -4.69
N THR A 68 2.11 12.82 -5.51
CA THR A 68 1.29 13.94 -5.04
C THR A 68 0.19 13.46 -4.10
N ALA A 69 -0.53 12.43 -4.49
CA ALA A 69 -1.65 11.91 -3.71
C ALA A 69 -1.20 11.35 -2.34
N ILE A 70 -0.10 10.61 -2.32
CA ILE A 70 0.41 10.04 -1.06
C ILE A 70 0.94 11.13 -0.13
N THR A 71 1.57 12.16 -0.71
CA THR A 71 2.07 13.30 0.06
C THR A 71 0.93 14.10 0.68
N GLU A 72 -0.13 14.34 -0.06
CA GLU A 72 -1.32 15.03 0.46
C GLU A 72 -1.96 14.25 1.59
N LEU A 73 -2.08 12.93 1.45
CA LEU A 73 -2.61 12.08 2.51
C LEU A 73 -1.72 12.14 3.75
N ALA A 74 -0.43 12.04 3.56
CA ALA A 74 0.54 12.12 4.66
C ALA A 74 0.46 13.44 5.41
N GLN A 75 0.33 14.57 4.68
CA GLN A 75 0.18 15.89 5.30
C GLN A 75 -1.07 15.96 6.18
N SER A 76 -2.18 15.43 5.69
CA SER A 76 -3.43 15.42 6.45
C SER A 76 -3.34 14.60 7.74
N LEU A 77 -2.44 13.62 7.79
CA LEU A 77 -2.25 12.74 8.93
C LEU A 77 -1.00 13.06 9.74
N LYS A 78 -0.29 14.13 9.38
CA LYS A 78 0.97 14.54 10.02
C LYS A 78 2.06 13.47 9.98
N ILE A 79 2.12 12.74 8.87
CA ILE A 79 3.19 11.78 8.60
C ILE A 79 4.33 12.53 7.89
N PRO A 80 5.59 12.33 8.31
CA PRO A 80 6.72 13.00 7.66
C PRO A 80 6.83 12.65 6.17
N PHE A 81 7.20 13.63 5.36
CA PHE A 81 7.35 13.47 3.91
C PHE A 81 8.32 12.33 3.54
N ASN A 82 9.42 12.20 4.28
CA ASN A 82 10.41 11.16 4.03
C ASN A 82 9.95 9.75 4.42
N HIS A 83 8.74 9.62 4.99
CA HIS A 83 8.11 8.33 5.25
C HIS A 83 7.09 7.94 4.18
N CYS A 84 7.05 8.66 3.06
CA CYS A 84 6.18 8.35 1.92
C CYS A 84 6.99 7.69 0.82
N HIS A 85 6.48 6.57 0.30
CA HIS A 85 7.17 5.77 -0.70
C HIS A 85 6.21 5.46 -1.86
N VAL A 86 6.69 5.67 -3.07
CA VAL A 86 6.01 5.22 -4.29
C VAL A 86 7.03 4.40 -5.08
N ALA A 87 6.67 3.19 -5.42
CA ALA A 87 7.53 2.29 -6.18
C ALA A 87 6.74 1.61 -7.29
N ALA A 88 7.41 1.17 -8.33
CA ALA A 88 6.81 0.43 -9.42
C ALA A 88 7.06 -1.06 -9.24
N GLY A 89 6.08 -1.88 -9.57
CA GLY A 89 6.22 -3.32 -9.50
C GLY A 89 4.90 -4.04 -9.25
N ARG A 90 5.01 -5.29 -8.85
CA ARG A 90 3.85 -6.09 -8.42
C ARG A 90 3.64 -5.92 -6.92
N PRO A 91 2.46 -5.50 -6.48
CA PRO A 91 2.22 -5.24 -5.06
C PRO A 91 2.52 -6.43 -4.16
N ASP A 92 2.12 -7.64 -4.55
CA ASP A 92 2.29 -8.85 -3.74
C ASP A 92 3.76 -9.17 -3.44
N LYS A 93 4.68 -8.75 -4.31
CA LYS A 93 6.12 -8.96 -4.15
C LYS A 93 6.84 -7.73 -3.62
N SER A 94 6.43 -6.55 -4.07
CA SER A 94 7.11 -5.30 -3.73
C SER A 94 6.85 -4.87 -2.29
N ILE A 95 5.64 -5.07 -1.78
CA ILE A 95 5.30 -4.67 -0.41
C ILE A 95 6.16 -5.41 0.62
N PRO A 96 6.26 -6.76 0.58
CA PRO A 96 7.13 -7.46 1.53
C PRO A 96 8.60 -7.07 1.39
N SER A 97 9.07 -6.86 0.17
CA SER A 97 10.46 -6.47 -0.10
C SER A 97 10.79 -5.12 0.52
N ILE A 98 9.93 -4.13 0.31
CA ILE A 98 10.13 -2.78 0.85
C ILE A 98 10.00 -2.80 2.37
N ALA A 99 9.07 -3.57 2.92
CA ALA A 99 8.94 -3.73 4.37
C ALA A 99 10.25 -4.23 4.98
N ASN A 100 10.87 -5.21 4.34
CA ASN A 100 12.16 -5.73 4.77
C ASN A 100 13.26 -4.68 4.67
N ASP A 101 13.30 -3.93 3.58
CA ASP A 101 14.33 -2.89 3.34
C ASP A 101 14.28 -1.78 4.38
N ILE A 102 13.09 -1.36 4.80
CA ILE A 102 12.95 -0.28 5.80
C ILE A 102 12.94 -0.81 7.24
N GLY A 103 12.96 -2.12 7.43
CA GLY A 103 12.90 -2.72 8.77
C GLY A 103 11.53 -2.60 9.43
N ALA A 104 10.46 -2.68 8.64
CA ALA A 104 9.10 -2.68 9.18
C ALA A 104 8.82 -3.98 9.94
N ASP A 105 8.16 -3.89 11.08
CA ASP A 105 7.74 -5.04 11.88
C ASP A 105 6.24 -5.29 11.83
N LEU A 106 5.49 -4.41 11.17
CA LEU A 106 4.08 -4.62 10.86
C LEU A 106 3.74 -4.02 9.49
N ILE A 107 3.17 -4.84 8.62
CA ILE A 107 2.57 -4.37 7.37
C ILE A 107 1.08 -4.21 7.61
N VAL A 108 0.52 -3.05 7.25
CA VAL A 108 -0.93 -2.80 7.29
C VAL A 108 -1.43 -2.70 5.86
N ILE A 109 -2.44 -3.46 5.53
CA ILE A 109 -2.99 -3.53 4.17
C ILE A 109 -4.51 -3.58 4.23
N GLY A 110 -5.16 -3.00 3.23
CA GLY A 110 -6.62 -3.09 3.11
C GLY A 110 -7.05 -4.43 2.52
N SER A 111 -8.16 -4.93 3.01
CA SER A 111 -8.79 -6.13 2.49
C SER A 111 -10.18 -5.78 1.97
N HIS A 112 -10.44 -6.06 0.71
CA HIS A 112 -11.74 -5.85 0.09
C HIS A 112 -12.43 -7.20 -0.11
N ALA A 113 -13.67 -7.32 0.36
CA ALA A 113 -14.53 -8.41 -0.04
C ALA A 113 -15.04 -8.10 -1.46
N ARG A 114 -14.50 -8.75 -2.48
CA ARG A 114 -15.02 -8.63 -3.84
C ARG A 114 -16.17 -9.61 -4.04
N TRP A 115 -17.27 -9.12 -4.60
CA TRP A 115 -18.38 -9.96 -5.09
C TRP A 115 -19.06 -10.84 -4.02
N GLY A 116 -19.09 -10.40 -2.76
CA GLY A 116 -19.76 -11.15 -1.68
C GLY A 116 -19.08 -12.42 -1.25
N LEU A 117 -17.85 -12.64 -1.69
CA LEU A 117 -17.03 -13.76 -1.23
C LEU A 117 -16.28 -13.35 0.04
N ASP A 118 -16.91 -13.59 1.17
CA ASP A 118 -16.39 -13.15 2.49
C ASP A 118 -15.12 -13.86 2.94
N LEU A 119 -14.67 -14.87 2.21
CA LEU A 119 -13.60 -15.77 2.65
C LEU A 119 -12.31 -15.66 1.83
N VAL A 120 -12.29 -14.81 0.80
CA VAL A 120 -11.11 -14.71 -0.07
C VAL A 120 -10.47 -13.35 0.09
N PHE A 121 -9.26 -13.31 0.65
CA PHE A 121 -8.41 -12.16 0.56
C PHE A 121 -8.12 -11.87 -0.91
N GLY A 122 -8.03 -10.60 -1.31
CA GLY A 122 -7.56 -10.27 -2.64
C GLY A 122 -6.17 -10.87 -2.88
N THR A 123 -5.82 -11.08 -4.14
CA THR A 123 -4.53 -11.70 -4.52
C THR A 123 -3.33 -10.96 -3.92
N THR A 124 -3.40 -9.64 -3.83
CA THR A 124 -2.35 -8.83 -3.21
C THR A 124 -2.20 -9.14 -1.72
N THR A 125 -3.31 -9.13 -0.97
CA THR A 125 -3.28 -9.41 0.47
C THR A 125 -2.75 -10.81 0.74
N ASP A 126 -3.24 -11.80 -0.01
CA ASP A 126 -2.80 -13.19 0.13
C ASP A 126 -1.30 -13.32 -0.15
N GLY A 127 -0.83 -12.73 -1.24
CA GLY A 127 0.59 -12.76 -1.60
C GLY A 127 1.48 -12.08 -0.57
N VAL A 128 1.03 -10.97 -0.01
CA VAL A 128 1.76 -10.25 1.05
C VAL A 128 1.87 -11.11 2.31
N VAL A 129 0.77 -11.73 2.73
CA VAL A 129 0.75 -12.59 3.93
C VAL A 129 1.73 -13.75 3.76
N HIS A 130 1.78 -14.36 2.58
CA HIS A 130 2.68 -15.50 2.33
C HIS A 130 4.15 -15.09 2.23
N ALA A 131 4.44 -13.91 1.69
CA ALA A 131 5.81 -13.48 1.41
C ALA A 131 6.44 -12.63 2.53
N ALA A 132 5.63 -12.08 3.44
CA ALA A 132 6.12 -11.17 4.47
C ALA A 132 7.00 -11.90 5.49
N SER A 133 8.06 -11.22 5.93
CA SER A 133 8.91 -11.68 7.03
C SER A 133 8.56 -11.02 8.36
N CYS A 134 7.46 -10.25 8.39
CA CYS A 134 6.94 -9.60 9.60
C CYS A 134 5.42 -9.83 9.69
N ASP A 135 4.82 -9.34 10.75
CA ASP A 135 3.38 -9.44 10.96
C ASP A 135 2.61 -8.63 9.91
N VAL A 136 1.43 -9.09 9.55
CA VAL A 136 0.54 -8.43 8.58
C VAL A 136 -0.82 -8.24 9.22
N LEU A 137 -1.31 -7.01 9.19
CA LEU A 137 -2.66 -6.67 9.61
C LEU A 137 -3.48 -6.31 8.38
N ALA A 138 -4.50 -7.11 8.09
CA ALA A 138 -5.45 -6.82 7.02
C ALA A 138 -6.64 -6.06 7.62
N ILE A 139 -6.84 -4.82 7.18
CA ILE A 139 -7.97 -4.02 7.62
C ILE A 139 -9.10 -4.20 6.61
N ARG A 140 -10.24 -4.64 7.09
CA ARG A 140 -11.42 -4.76 6.24
C ARG A 140 -11.95 -3.37 5.91
N VAL A 141 -12.11 -3.12 4.62
CA VAL A 141 -12.64 -1.86 4.12
C VAL A 141 -14.03 -2.10 3.59
N ASP A 142 -15.00 -1.31 4.09
CA ASP A 142 -16.37 -1.39 3.62
C ASP A 142 -16.49 -0.76 2.24
N ARG A 143 -17.31 -1.37 1.38
CA ARG A 143 -17.60 -0.79 0.08
C ARG A 143 -18.44 0.46 0.26
N ASP A 144 -18.14 1.48 -0.52
CA ASP A 144 -19.04 2.59 -0.70
C ASP A 144 -20.32 2.07 -1.38
N ASN A 145 -21.42 2.24 -0.73
CA ASN A 145 -22.72 1.93 -1.31
C ASN A 145 -23.11 3.01 -2.31
#